data_6e64da9cfdc8bad044825a480daefcf0
#
_entry.id   6e64da9cfdc8bad044825a480daefcf0
#
_cell.length_a   1.000
_cell.length_b   1.000
_cell.length_c   1.000
_cell.angle_alpha   90.00
_cell.angle_beta   90.00
_cell.angle_gamma   90.00
#
_symmetry.space_group_name_H-M   'P 1'
#
loop_
_entity.id
_entity.type
_entity.pdbx_description
1 polymer ?
#
loop_
_entity_poly.entity_id
_entity_poly.type
_entity_poly.pdbx_seq_one_letter_code
_entity_poly.pdbx_strand_id
1 'polypeptide(L)'
;MLLTRASPTFLPSTSAASPSPQQAPSPISGRIQHRLVSVSSPVSGGPRRAARRSVMAAAGAVPAAKLEDADALIDSVETFIFDCDGVIWKGDKLIDGVPETLDLLRSKGKRLVFVTNNSTKSRKQYGKKFETLGLNVNEVYVIGEEGILKELELAGFQYLGGPSDGDKKIELKPGFYMEHDKDVGAVVVGFDRYFNYYKVQYGTLCIRENPGCLFIATNRDAVTHLTDAQEWAGGGSMVGAILGSTKQEPLVVGKPSTFMMDYLAKKFGITTSQICMVGDRLDTDILFGQNGGCKTLLVLSGVTSVQMLQSPDNSIQPDFYTNQISDFLTLKAATV
;
A
#
# COMPACT_ATOMS: atom_id res chain seq x y z
N MET A 1 24.70 -41.83 5.01
CA MET A 1 24.41 -43.24 5.21
C MET A 1 22.92 -43.45 5.16
N LEU A 2 22.48 -44.12 4.05
CA LEU A 2 21.21 -44.85 3.77
C LEU A 2 19.88 -44.09 3.89
N LEU A 3 19.37 -43.73 2.76
CA LEU A 3 18.26 -44.11 1.86
C LEU A 3 17.32 -45.23 2.38
N THR A 4 16.01 -44.94 2.38
CA THR A 4 15.01 -45.84 1.75
C THR A 4 13.79 -45.09 1.28
N ARG A 5 13.47 -45.31 0.00
CA ARG A 5 12.21 -44.97 -0.73
C ARG A 5 11.10 -45.93 -0.33
N ALA A 6 9.86 -45.44 -0.35
CA ALA A 6 8.69 -46.28 -0.66
C ALA A 6 7.71 -45.50 -1.52
N SER A 7 7.41 -46.07 -2.69
CA SER A 7 6.47 -45.58 -3.71
C SER A 7 5.05 -46.06 -3.46
N PRO A 8 4.04 -45.45 -4.12
CA PRO A 8 2.62 -45.62 -3.78
C PRO A 8 1.95 -46.77 -4.55
N THR A 9 1.02 -47.41 -3.88
CA THR A 9 0.08 -48.39 -4.49
C THR A 9 -1.19 -47.73 -4.94
N PHE A 10 -1.50 -47.90 -6.22
CA PHE A 10 -2.80 -47.66 -6.87
C PHE A 10 -3.79 -48.78 -6.51
N LEU A 11 -5.08 -48.46 -6.32
CA LEU A 11 -6.24 -49.31 -6.65
C LEU A 11 -7.53 -48.43 -6.79
N PRO A 12 -8.63 -48.96 -7.42
CA PRO A 12 -9.22 -48.30 -8.57
C PRO A 12 -10.63 -47.72 -8.34
N SER A 13 -11.05 -46.93 -9.36
CA SER A 13 -12.33 -46.30 -9.57
C SER A 13 -13.56 -47.20 -9.50
N THR A 14 -14.65 -46.73 -8.86
CA THR A 14 -16.01 -47.16 -9.17
C THR A 14 -16.85 -45.97 -9.64
N SER A 15 -17.42 -46.11 -10.81
CA SER A 15 -18.35 -45.20 -11.48
C SER A 15 -19.70 -45.13 -10.73
N ALA A 16 -20.24 -43.93 -10.57
CA ALA A 16 -21.67 -43.77 -10.31
C ALA A 16 -22.21 -42.57 -11.09
N ALA A 17 -23.37 -42.81 -11.66
CA ALA A 17 -24.06 -42.08 -12.70
C ALA A 17 -24.50 -40.67 -12.31
N SER A 18 -24.53 -39.79 -13.33
CA SER A 18 -25.12 -38.46 -13.35
C SER A 18 -26.65 -38.51 -13.41
N PRO A 19 -27.41 -37.67 -12.72
CA PRO A 19 -28.79 -37.38 -13.09
C PRO A 19 -28.88 -36.09 -13.92
N SER A 20 -29.79 -36.14 -14.90
CA SER A 20 -30.14 -35.12 -15.90
C SER A 20 -30.72 -33.83 -15.27
N PRO A 21 -30.66 -32.68 -15.98
CA PRO A 21 -31.12 -31.41 -15.48
C PRO A 21 -32.62 -31.23 -15.57
N GLN A 22 -33.25 -30.82 -14.47
CA GLN A 22 -34.65 -30.35 -14.47
C GLN A 22 -34.71 -28.88 -14.92
N GLN A 23 -35.71 -28.61 -15.77
CA GLN A 23 -36.02 -27.30 -16.34
C GLN A 23 -36.44 -26.28 -15.30
N ALA A 24 -35.89 -25.05 -15.41
CA ALA A 24 -36.31 -23.90 -14.66
C ALA A 24 -37.57 -23.25 -15.24
N PRO A 25 -38.48 -22.70 -14.40
CA PRO A 25 -39.65 -21.97 -14.87
C PRO A 25 -39.31 -20.53 -15.28
N SER A 26 -40.03 -20.02 -16.29
CA SER A 26 -39.92 -18.72 -16.93
C SER A 26 -40.26 -17.54 -16.00
N PRO A 27 -39.68 -16.35 -16.19
CA PRO A 27 -39.96 -15.20 -15.33
C PRO A 27 -41.27 -14.50 -15.73
N ILE A 28 -42.06 -14.19 -14.68
CA ILE A 28 -43.28 -13.36 -14.79
C ILE A 28 -42.85 -11.89 -14.88
N SER A 29 -43.23 -11.26 -16.02
CA SER A 29 -43.07 -9.83 -16.25
C SER A 29 -44.10 -9.04 -15.42
N GLY A 30 -43.62 -8.41 -14.35
CA GLY A 30 -44.39 -7.45 -13.55
C GLY A 30 -43.79 -6.04 -13.71
N ARG A 31 -44.47 -5.21 -14.51
CA ARG A 31 -44.11 -3.81 -14.74
C ARG A 31 -44.55 -2.98 -13.53
N ILE A 32 -43.62 -2.56 -12.67
CA ILE A 32 -43.89 -1.61 -11.59
C ILE A 32 -43.59 -0.20 -12.08
N GLN A 33 -44.64 0.60 -12.22
CA GLN A 33 -44.55 2.06 -12.46
C GLN A 33 -44.23 2.76 -11.14
N HIS A 34 -43.05 3.33 -11.00
CA HIS A 34 -42.73 4.25 -9.91
C HIS A 34 -43.17 5.67 -10.26
N ARG A 35 -44.20 6.12 -9.55
CA ARG A 35 -44.71 7.51 -9.55
C ARG A 35 -43.79 8.34 -8.66
N LEU A 36 -43.00 9.22 -9.26
CA LEU A 36 -42.23 10.24 -8.55
C LEU A 36 -43.19 11.26 -7.93
N VAL A 37 -43.22 11.33 -6.61
CA VAL A 37 -43.87 12.42 -5.87
C VAL A 37 -42.77 13.42 -5.50
N SER A 38 -42.79 14.57 -6.13
CA SER A 38 -41.94 15.72 -5.77
C SER A 38 -42.58 16.42 -4.56
N VAL A 39 -41.90 16.44 -3.44
CA VAL A 39 -42.24 17.28 -2.28
C VAL A 39 -41.28 18.47 -2.28
N SER A 40 -41.77 19.61 -2.68
CA SER A 40 -41.11 20.89 -2.53
C SER A 40 -41.49 21.51 -1.18
N SER A 41 -40.55 21.77 -0.31
CA SER A 41 -40.73 22.64 0.86
C SER A 41 -39.67 23.73 0.83
N PRO A 42 -40.04 24.99 1.04
CA PRO A 42 -39.12 26.12 1.00
C PRO A 42 -38.39 26.26 2.34
N VAL A 43 -37.05 26.24 2.32
CA VAL A 43 -36.23 26.66 3.47
C VAL A 43 -35.69 28.06 3.20
N SER A 44 -36.09 28.96 4.07
CA SER A 44 -35.68 30.37 4.14
C SER A 44 -34.16 30.52 4.29
N GLY A 45 -33.60 31.41 3.46
CA GLY A 45 -32.18 31.72 3.42
C GLY A 45 -31.68 32.56 4.58
N GLY A 46 -30.58 32.14 5.16
CA GLY A 46 -29.65 33.00 5.90
C GLY A 46 -28.30 32.99 5.16
N PRO A 47 -27.53 34.09 5.15
CA PRO A 47 -26.32 34.17 4.34
C PRO A 47 -25.20 33.33 4.93
N ARG A 48 -24.89 32.17 4.31
CA ARG A 48 -23.67 31.41 4.58
C ARG A 48 -22.48 32.20 4.01
N ARG A 49 -21.69 32.75 4.92
CA ARG A 49 -20.34 33.25 4.61
C ARG A 49 -19.58 32.15 3.86
N ALA A 50 -19.39 32.34 2.57
CA ALA A 50 -18.47 31.55 1.77
C ALA A 50 -17.06 31.76 2.34
N ALA A 51 -16.52 30.74 2.98
CA ALA A 51 -15.08 30.67 3.25
C ALA A 51 -14.38 30.68 1.90
N ARG A 52 -13.81 31.82 1.53
CA ARG A 52 -12.85 31.91 0.43
C ARG A 52 -11.68 30.99 0.78
N ARG A 53 -11.68 29.78 0.24
CA ARG A 53 -10.43 29.04 0.02
C ARG A 53 -9.60 29.94 -0.89
N SER A 54 -8.57 30.58 -0.33
CA SER A 54 -7.54 31.18 -1.14
C SER A 54 -6.91 30.06 -1.96
N VAL A 55 -7.23 30.06 -3.24
CA VAL A 55 -6.42 29.36 -4.24
C VAL A 55 -5.10 30.13 -4.20
N MET A 56 -4.13 29.62 -3.42
CA MET A 56 -2.75 29.99 -3.66
C MET A 56 -2.46 29.51 -5.08
N ALA A 57 -2.28 30.47 -5.98
CA ALA A 57 -1.77 30.21 -7.30
C ALA A 57 -0.52 29.37 -7.12
N ALA A 58 -0.53 28.15 -7.66
CA ALA A 58 0.63 27.29 -7.73
C ALA A 58 1.71 28.11 -8.46
N ALA A 59 2.73 28.55 -7.74
CA ALA A 59 3.98 28.96 -8.38
C ALA A 59 4.33 27.79 -9.29
N GLY A 60 4.41 28.04 -10.59
CA GLY A 60 4.48 27.01 -11.60
C GLY A 60 5.53 25.95 -11.22
N ALA A 61 5.07 24.72 -11.04
CA ALA A 61 5.97 23.61 -10.75
C ALA A 61 6.98 23.54 -11.90
N VAL A 62 8.26 23.52 -11.57
CA VAL A 62 9.33 23.36 -12.56
C VAL A 62 9.12 21.98 -13.20
N PRO A 63 9.00 21.88 -14.53
CA PRO A 63 8.81 20.60 -15.17
C PRO A 63 9.96 19.64 -14.84
N ALA A 64 9.66 18.35 -14.66
CA ALA A 64 10.65 17.33 -14.42
C ALA A 64 11.72 17.32 -15.52
N ALA A 65 12.98 17.36 -15.13
CA ALA A 65 14.09 17.26 -16.06
C ALA A 65 14.40 15.79 -16.38
N LYS A 66 14.63 15.48 -17.68
CA LYS A 66 15.19 14.19 -18.03
C LYS A 66 16.61 14.09 -17.45
N LEU A 67 16.92 12.96 -16.82
CA LEU A 67 18.26 12.73 -16.31
C LEU A 67 19.25 12.62 -17.48
N GLU A 68 20.20 13.53 -17.56
CA GLU A 68 21.23 13.57 -18.61
C GLU A 68 22.61 13.18 -18.06
N ASP A 69 22.87 13.49 -16.80
CA ASP A 69 24.12 13.22 -16.10
C ASP A 69 23.83 12.47 -14.78
N ALA A 70 24.04 11.16 -14.81
CA ALA A 70 23.87 10.32 -13.65
C ALA A 70 24.97 10.54 -12.60
N ASP A 71 26.21 10.83 -13.02
CA ASP A 71 27.31 11.06 -12.10
C ASP A 71 27.06 12.31 -11.26
N ALA A 72 26.54 13.39 -11.86
CA ALA A 72 26.19 14.60 -11.12
C ALA A 72 25.10 14.34 -10.07
N LEU A 73 24.07 13.53 -10.39
CA LEU A 73 23.06 13.14 -9.41
C LEU A 73 23.67 12.27 -8.32
N ILE A 74 24.45 11.25 -8.69
CA ILE A 74 25.08 10.33 -7.74
C ILE A 74 25.97 11.10 -6.77
N ASP A 75 26.79 12.01 -7.24
CA ASP A 75 27.72 12.77 -6.41
C ASP A 75 27.01 13.78 -5.49
N SER A 76 25.80 14.19 -5.84
CA SER A 76 25.00 15.16 -5.08
C SER A 76 24.28 14.58 -3.85
N VAL A 77 24.28 13.26 -3.65
CA VAL A 77 23.59 12.58 -2.54
C VAL A 77 24.45 11.49 -1.92
N GLU A 78 24.21 11.16 -0.66
CA GLU A 78 24.92 10.09 0.06
C GLU A 78 24.12 8.79 0.11
N THR A 79 22.80 8.89 -0.01
CA THR A 79 21.88 7.77 0.17
C THR A 79 20.87 7.72 -0.97
N PHE A 80 20.66 6.53 -1.50
CA PHE A 80 19.56 6.22 -2.39
C PHE A 80 18.52 5.39 -1.67
N ILE A 81 17.27 5.81 -1.72
CA ILE A 81 16.11 5.04 -1.28
C ILE A 81 15.37 4.59 -2.53
N PHE A 82 15.25 3.28 -2.71
CA PHE A 82 14.60 2.67 -3.85
C PHE A 82 13.24 2.11 -3.45
N ASP A 83 12.22 2.37 -4.26
CA ASP A 83 11.10 1.42 -4.33
C ASP A 83 11.57 0.09 -4.93
N CYS A 84 10.78 -0.96 -4.80
CA CYS A 84 11.16 -2.28 -5.25
C CYS A 84 10.44 -2.67 -6.55
N ASP A 85 9.10 -2.62 -6.53
CA ASP A 85 8.28 -3.03 -7.66
C ASP A 85 8.32 -1.94 -8.75
N GLY A 86 8.69 -2.29 -9.97
CA GLY A 86 8.86 -1.31 -11.08
C GLY A 86 10.22 -0.61 -11.12
N VAL A 87 11.02 -0.68 -10.06
CA VAL A 87 12.36 -0.07 -9.97
C VAL A 87 13.47 -1.13 -9.99
N ILE A 88 13.36 -2.16 -9.14
CA ILE A 88 14.35 -3.23 -9.00
C ILE A 88 13.91 -4.47 -9.78
N TRP A 89 12.63 -4.80 -9.70
CA TRP A 89 12.02 -5.92 -10.42
C TRP A 89 10.63 -5.58 -10.94
N LYS A 90 10.16 -6.39 -11.88
CA LYS A 90 8.80 -6.38 -12.40
C LYS A 90 8.23 -7.80 -12.30
N GLY A 91 7.25 -7.99 -11.40
CA GLY A 91 6.83 -9.31 -10.97
C GLY A 91 8.03 -10.08 -10.36
N ASP A 92 8.33 -11.26 -10.86
CA ASP A 92 9.44 -12.11 -10.37
C ASP A 92 10.76 -11.93 -11.15
N LYS A 93 10.85 -10.94 -12.06
CA LYS A 93 12.04 -10.71 -12.89
C LYS A 93 12.74 -9.42 -12.50
N LEU A 94 14.06 -9.48 -12.29
CA LEU A 94 14.90 -8.30 -12.17
C LEU A 94 14.84 -7.47 -13.45
N ILE A 95 14.88 -6.15 -13.30
CA ILE A 95 15.07 -5.22 -14.42
C ILE A 95 16.55 -5.29 -14.84
N ASP A 96 16.79 -5.36 -16.14
CA ASP A 96 18.14 -5.50 -16.69
C ASP A 96 19.06 -4.35 -16.27
N GLY A 97 20.29 -4.69 -15.89
CA GLY A 97 21.31 -3.75 -15.44
C GLY A 97 21.15 -3.24 -14.00
N VAL A 98 20.12 -3.67 -13.27
CA VAL A 98 19.92 -3.28 -11.86
C VAL A 98 21.05 -3.79 -10.96
N PRO A 99 21.47 -5.08 -11.01
CA PRO A 99 22.58 -5.55 -10.18
C PRO A 99 23.85 -4.70 -10.38
N GLU A 100 24.22 -4.44 -11.62
CA GLU A 100 25.41 -3.66 -11.98
C GLU A 100 25.29 -2.21 -11.51
N THR A 101 24.09 -1.62 -11.60
CA THR A 101 23.82 -0.27 -11.09
C THR A 101 23.98 -0.20 -9.57
N LEU A 102 23.43 -1.18 -8.84
CA LEU A 102 23.58 -1.22 -7.39
C LEU A 102 25.05 -1.41 -6.97
N ASP A 103 25.81 -2.19 -7.72
CA ASP A 103 27.26 -2.38 -7.48
C ASP A 103 28.05 -1.10 -7.81
N LEU A 104 27.70 -0.40 -8.87
CA LEU A 104 28.27 0.93 -9.17
C LEU A 104 28.05 1.90 -8.00
N LEU A 105 26.82 2.01 -7.50
CA LEU A 105 26.51 2.90 -6.38
C LEU A 105 27.27 2.52 -5.11
N ARG A 106 27.35 1.21 -4.80
CA ARG A 106 28.16 0.71 -3.67
C ARG A 106 29.63 1.03 -3.83
N SER A 107 30.19 0.86 -5.03
CA SER A 107 31.61 1.20 -5.32
C SER A 107 31.90 2.68 -5.13
N LYS A 108 30.91 3.55 -5.37
CA LYS A 108 30.96 4.98 -5.09
C LYS A 108 30.67 5.34 -3.62
N GLY A 109 30.58 4.34 -2.73
CA GLY A 109 30.36 4.55 -1.29
C GLY A 109 28.94 4.99 -0.93
N LYS A 110 27.97 4.87 -1.84
CA LYS A 110 26.58 5.28 -1.57
C LYS A 110 25.86 4.27 -0.69
N ARG A 111 25.04 4.76 0.23
CA ARG A 111 24.16 3.94 1.04
C ARG A 111 22.90 3.62 0.24
N LEU A 112 22.53 2.34 0.21
CA LEU A 112 21.32 1.87 -0.49
C LEU A 112 20.30 1.40 0.52
N VAL A 113 19.07 1.89 0.41
CA VAL A 113 17.93 1.52 1.25
C VAL A 113 16.78 1.15 0.34
N PHE A 114 16.07 0.07 0.66
CA PHE A 114 14.91 -0.37 -0.10
C PHE A 114 13.66 -0.19 0.73
N VAL A 115 12.62 0.42 0.16
CA VAL A 115 11.33 0.66 0.80
C VAL A 115 10.21 0.22 -0.12
N THR A 116 9.22 -0.49 0.40
CA THR A 116 8.08 -0.95 -0.37
C THR A 116 6.80 -0.82 0.45
N ASN A 117 5.69 -0.51 -0.21
CA ASN A 117 4.36 -0.58 0.39
C ASN A 117 3.81 -2.02 0.42
N ASN A 118 4.50 -2.96 -0.23
CA ASN A 118 4.08 -4.35 -0.27
C ASN A 118 4.25 -5.00 1.12
N SER A 119 3.14 -5.25 1.79
CA SER A 119 3.08 -5.85 3.13
C SER A 119 2.91 -7.38 3.11
N THR A 120 2.96 -8.01 1.93
CA THR A 120 2.80 -9.47 1.81
C THR A 120 4.06 -10.25 2.22
N LYS A 121 5.21 -9.57 2.31
CA LYS A 121 6.51 -10.17 2.69
C LYS A 121 7.10 -9.45 3.90
N SER A 122 7.59 -10.19 4.89
CA SER A 122 8.01 -9.69 6.19
C SER A 122 9.30 -8.87 6.20
N ARG A 123 9.43 -7.92 7.14
CA ARG A 123 10.69 -7.34 7.63
C ARG A 123 10.64 -6.95 9.11
N LYS A 124 11.73 -7.22 9.79
CA LYS A 124 12.02 -7.01 11.23
C LYS A 124 11.89 -5.57 11.76
N GLN A 125 11.30 -4.64 11.01
CA GLN A 125 11.35 -3.19 11.29
C GLN A 125 10.04 -2.56 11.79
N TYR A 126 8.90 -3.23 11.63
CA TYR A 126 7.62 -2.68 12.09
C TYR A 126 7.52 -2.65 13.63
N GLY A 127 8.12 -3.60 14.34
CA GLY A 127 8.03 -3.68 15.79
C GLY A 127 8.63 -2.50 16.56
N LYS A 128 9.84 -2.05 16.15
CA LYS A 128 10.45 -0.84 16.75
C LYS A 128 9.62 0.42 16.58
N LYS A 129 8.65 0.41 15.70
CA LYS A 129 7.82 1.54 15.36
C LYS A 129 6.74 1.79 16.40
N PHE A 130 6.13 0.74 16.93
CA PHE A 130 5.17 0.84 18.02
C PHE A 130 5.87 1.36 19.30
N GLU A 131 7.07 0.88 19.61
CA GLU A 131 7.88 1.39 20.72
C GLU A 131 8.24 2.87 20.56
N THR A 132 8.61 3.29 19.33
CA THR A 132 9.00 4.69 19.05
C THR A 132 7.84 5.67 19.18
N LEU A 133 6.60 5.20 18.94
CA LEU A 133 5.38 6.00 19.10
C LEU A 133 4.91 6.07 20.57
N GLY A 134 5.62 5.39 21.51
CA GLY A 134 5.26 5.37 22.93
C GLY A 134 3.92 4.67 23.19
N LEU A 135 3.53 3.74 22.29
CA LEU A 135 2.26 3.07 22.34
C LEU A 135 2.39 1.79 23.16
N ASN A 136 1.77 1.78 24.34
CA ASN A 136 1.52 0.55 25.10
C ASN A 136 0.38 -0.21 24.41
N VAL A 137 0.73 -0.99 23.39
CA VAL A 137 -0.18 -1.88 22.70
C VAL A 137 0.03 -3.27 23.24
N ASN A 138 -0.93 -3.81 24.00
CA ASN A 138 -0.84 -5.15 24.54
C ASN A 138 -1.19 -6.19 23.47
N GLU A 139 -2.19 -5.91 22.63
CA GLU A 139 -2.63 -6.79 21.57
C GLU A 139 -3.03 -6.02 20.32
N VAL A 140 -2.79 -6.63 19.15
CA VAL A 140 -3.05 -6.04 17.83
C VAL A 140 -4.04 -6.89 17.07
N TYR A 141 -5.14 -6.30 16.58
CA TYR A 141 -6.01 -6.96 15.62
C TYR A 141 -5.55 -6.67 14.19
N VAL A 142 -5.35 -7.72 13.39
CA VAL A 142 -4.80 -7.60 12.04
C VAL A 142 -5.87 -7.91 10.99
N ILE A 143 -6.04 -6.96 10.08
CA ILE A 143 -6.72 -7.14 8.79
C ILE A 143 -5.62 -7.11 7.74
N GLY A 144 -5.18 -8.29 7.31
CA GLY A 144 -4.03 -8.41 6.41
C GLY A 144 -3.50 -9.82 6.27
N GLU A 145 -2.43 -9.93 5.49
CA GLU A 145 -1.75 -11.18 5.17
C GLU A 145 -0.72 -11.58 6.25
N GLU A 146 -0.20 -12.81 6.14
CA GLU A 146 0.77 -13.38 7.10
C GLU A 146 2.04 -12.54 7.31
N GLY A 147 2.44 -11.72 6.31
CA GLY A 147 3.60 -10.86 6.43
C GLY A 147 3.51 -9.90 7.62
N ILE A 148 2.32 -9.33 7.86
CA ILE A 148 2.08 -8.43 9.01
C ILE A 148 2.17 -9.21 10.32
N LEU A 149 1.58 -10.42 10.38
CA LEU A 149 1.62 -11.26 11.58
C LEU A 149 3.05 -11.60 11.98
N LYS A 150 3.88 -12.01 11.02
CA LYS A 150 5.30 -12.32 11.25
C LYS A 150 6.10 -11.12 11.76
N GLU A 151 5.80 -9.91 11.25
CA GLU A 151 6.47 -8.70 11.75
C GLU A 151 6.07 -8.37 13.19
N LEU A 152 4.79 -8.53 13.54
CA LEU A 152 4.32 -8.32 14.90
C LEU A 152 4.94 -9.36 15.87
N GLU A 153 5.00 -10.63 15.47
CA GLU A 153 5.64 -11.69 16.25
C GLU A 153 7.13 -11.41 16.49
N LEU A 154 7.87 -11.04 15.43
CA LEU A 154 9.29 -10.68 15.52
C LEU A 154 9.53 -9.44 16.42
N ALA A 155 8.53 -8.60 16.56
CA ALA A 155 8.55 -7.42 17.40
C ALA A 155 8.09 -7.70 18.85
N GLY A 156 7.59 -8.91 19.12
CA GLY A 156 7.12 -9.32 20.45
C GLY A 156 5.69 -8.89 20.76
N PHE A 157 4.90 -8.47 19.76
CA PHE A 157 3.48 -8.17 19.95
C PHE A 157 2.62 -9.42 19.84
N GLN A 158 1.60 -9.48 20.68
CA GLN A 158 0.52 -10.44 20.51
C GLN A 158 -0.47 -9.92 19.47
N TYR A 159 -1.07 -10.82 18.71
CA TYR A 159 -2.01 -10.46 17.66
C TYR A 159 -3.18 -11.43 17.52
N LEU A 160 -4.29 -10.89 17.03
CA LEU A 160 -5.49 -11.62 16.62
C LEU A 160 -5.76 -11.34 15.13
N GLY A 161 -6.61 -12.14 14.50
CA GLY A 161 -7.06 -11.90 13.13
C GLY A 161 -6.14 -12.45 12.06
N GLY A 162 -5.95 -11.69 10.97
CA GLY A 162 -5.18 -12.11 9.81
C GLY A 162 -5.92 -13.17 8.96
N PRO A 163 -5.18 -14.03 8.22
CA PRO A 163 -5.79 -15.06 7.36
C PRO A 163 -6.72 -16.05 8.09
N SER A 164 -6.49 -16.29 9.39
CA SER A 164 -7.31 -17.19 10.21
C SER A 164 -8.78 -16.74 10.33
N ASP A 165 -9.06 -15.46 10.09
CA ASP A 165 -10.42 -14.91 10.10
C ASP A 165 -11.07 -14.88 8.70
N GLY A 166 -10.38 -15.40 7.69
CA GLY A 166 -10.82 -15.34 6.30
C GLY A 166 -12.15 -16.04 6.02
N ASP A 167 -12.40 -17.14 6.72
CA ASP A 167 -13.61 -17.94 6.55
C ASP A 167 -14.72 -17.60 7.56
N LYS A 168 -14.46 -16.69 8.50
CA LYS A 168 -15.45 -16.34 9.53
C LYS A 168 -16.64 -15.60 8.92
N LYS A 169 -17.84 -15.98 9.34
CA LYS A 169 -19.12 -15.40 8.94
C LYS A 169 -19.90 -14.98 10.16
N ILE A 170 -20.72 -13.95 10.02
CA ILE A 170 -21.62 -13.49 11.07
C ILE A 170 -23.02 -13.98 10.73
N GLU A 171 -23.60 -14.79 11.61
CA GLU A 171 -25.00 -15.17 11.54
C GLU A 171 -25.82 -14.22 12.42
N LEU A 172 -26.58 -13.34 11.78
CA LEU A 172 -27.41 -12.37 12.47
C LEU A 172 -28.70 -13.04 12.96
N LYS A 173 -28.89 -13.07 14.29
CA LYS A 173 -30.11 -13.52 14.94
C LYS A 173 -30.66 -12.37 15.81
N PRO A 174 -31.96 -12.29 16.06
CA PRO A 174 -32.50 -11.29 16.97
C PRO A 174 -31.79 -11.32 18.34
N GLY A 175 -31.27 -10.16 18.77
CA GLY A 175 -30.52 -10.02 20.01
C GLY A 175 -29.05 -10.47 19.94
N PHE A 176 -28.55 -10.86 18.77
CA PHE A 176 -27.13 -11.17 18.60
C PHE A 176 -26.26 -9.92 18.86
N TYR A 177 -25.27 -10.07 19.71
CA TYR A 177 -24.22 -9.09 20.00
C TYR A 177 -22.86 -9.72 19.68
N MET A 178 -22.04 -9.01 18.92
CA MET A 178 -20.70 -9.45 18.59
C MET A 178 -19.72 -8.95 19.65
N GLU A 179 -19.17 -9.87 20.41
CA GLU A 179 -18.10 -9.55 21.35
C GLU A 179 -16.77 -9.34 20.64
N HIS A 180 -15.92 -8.52 21.21
CA HIS A 180 -14.55 -8.28 20.74
C HIS A 180 -13.62 -8.15 21.95
N ASP A 181 -12.34 -8.38 21.72
CA ASP A 181 -11.34 -8.30 22.76
C ASP A 181 -11.10 -6.84 23.17
N LYS A 182 -11.20 -6.56 24.46
CA LYS A 182 -11.04 -5.22 25.03
C LYS A 182 -9.57 -4.83 25.22
N ASP A 183 -8.64 -5.80 25.14
CA ASP A 183 -7.21 -5.59 25.26
C ASP A 183 -6.55 -5.20 23.92
N VAL A 184 -7.31 -5.27 22.82
CA VAL A 184 -6.86 -4.80 21.51
C VAL A 184 -6.62 -3.30 21.56
N GLY A 185 -5.36 -2.90 21.53
CA GLY A 185 -4.92 -1.50 21.54
C GLY A 185 -4.61 -0.92 20.16
N ALA A 186 -4.59 -1.75 19.11
CA ALA A 186 -4.42 -1.30 17.74
C ALA A 186 -5.09 -2.23 16.72
N VAL A 187 -5.66 -1.65 15.67
CA VAL A 187 -6.11 -2.36 14.46
C VAL A 187 -5.19 -1.98 13.31
N VAL A 188 -4.43 -2.96 12.81
CA VAL A 188 -3.53 -2.79 11.67
C VAL A 188 -4.21 -3.32 10.42
N VAL A 189 -4.37 -2.44 9.43
CA VAL A 189 -5.04 -2.75 8.16
C VAL A 189 -4.05 -2.63 7.01
N GLY A 190 -3.90 -3.74 6.27
CA GLY A 190 -3.12 -3.82 5.05
C GLY A 190 -3.87 -4.59 3.96
N PHE A 191 -3.16 -4.96 2.91
CA PHE A 191 -3.72 -5.80 1.86
C PHE A 191 -4.12 -7.17 2.42
N ASP A 192 -5.34 -7.62 2.08
CA ASP A 192 -5.93 -8.86 2.58
C ASP A 192 -6.83 -9.51 1.51
N ARG A 193 -6.38 -10.61 0.91
CA ARG A 193 -7.15 -11.38 -0.08
C ARG A 193 -8.36 -12.10 0.51
N TYR A 194 -8.37 -12.28 1.83
CA TYR A 194 -9.43 -12.96 2.58
C TYR A 194 -10.30 -11.97 3.37
N PHE A 195 -10.35 -10.72 2.88
CA PHE A 195 -11.14 -9.66 3.49
C PHE A 195 -12.64 -9.99 3.46
N ASN A 196 -13.31 -9.85 4.61
CA ASN A 196 -14.72 -10.17 4.75
C ASN A 196 -15.44 -9.27 5.77
N TYR A 197 -16.76 -9.40 5.86
CA TYR A 197 -17.58 -8.57 6.74
C TYR A 197 -17.28 -8.80 8.23
N TYR A 198 -16.88 -10.02 8.63
CA TYR A 198 -16.46 -10.30 10.00
C TYR A 198 -15.29 -9.41 10.42
N LYS A 199 -14.25 -9.35 9.59
CA LYS A 199 -13.06 -8.52 9.85
C LYS A 199 -13.41 -7.03 9.93
N VAL A 200 -14.29 -6.56 9.03
CA VAL A 200 -14.78 -5.16 9.07
C VAL A 200 -15.47 -4.86 10.38
N GLN A 201 -16.39 -5.71 10.78
CA GLN A 201 -17.17 -5.49 11.99
C GLN A 201 -16.28 -5.58 13.25
N TYR A 202 -15.42 -6.58 13.36
CA TYR A 202 -14.53 -6.76 14.50
C TYR A 202 -13.54 -5.58 14.66
N GLY A 203 -12.85 -5.21 13.56
CA GLY A 203 -11.96 -4.05 13.58
C GLY A 203 -12.68 -2.74 13.88
N THR A 204 -13.92 -2.57 13.39
CA THR A 204 -14.76 -1.42 13.71
C THR A 204 -15.07 -1.34 15.21
N LEU A 205 -15.43 -2.46 15.82
CA LEU A 205 -15.72 -2.51 17.27
C LEU A 205 -14.49 -2.16 18.09
N CYS A 206 -13.32 -2.76 17.79
CA CYS A 206 -12.06 -2.45 18.47
C CYS A 206 -11.74 -0.94 18.40
N ILE A 207 -11.82 -0.34 17.21
CA ILE A 207 -11.48 1.09 17.04
C ILE A 207 -12.48 2.01 17.77
N ARG A 208 -13.76 1.66 17.76
CA ARG A 208 -14.81 2.52 18.32
C ARG A 208 -15.03 2.37 19.80
N GLU A 209 -14.82 1.17 20.34
CA GLU A 209 -15.23 0.83 21.70
C GLU A 209 -14.06 0.62 22.67
N ASN A 210 -12.82 0.34 22.16
CA ASN A 210 -11.67 0.23 23.01
C ASN A 210 -11.02 1.63 23.17
N PRO A 211 -10.93 2.17 24.40
CA PRO A 211 -10.36 3.49 24.62
C PRO A 211 -8.89 3.58 24.12
N GLY A 212 -8.63 4.53 23.23
CA GLY A 212 -7.29 4.76 22.68
C GLY A 212 -6.82 3.74 21.65
N CYS A 213 -7.66 2.83 21.19
CA CYS A 213 -7.32 1.90 20.13
C CYS A 213 -6.94 2.65 18.85
N LEU A 214 -5.78 2.31 18.31
CA LEU A 214 -5.22 2.96 17.13
C LEU A 214 -5.74 2.30 15.84
N PHE A 215 -6.07 3.13 14.87
CA PHE A 215 -6.30 2.69 13.51
C PHE A 215 -5.04 2.96 12.67
N ILE A 216 -4.34 1.90 12.25
CA ILE A 216 -3.06 1.98 11.51
C ILE A 216 -3.27 1.36 10.13
N ALA A 217 -2.90 2.09 9.07
CA ALA A 217 -2.90 1.61 7.70
C ALA A 217 -1.47 1.38 7.21
N THR A 218 -1.18 0.21 6.64
CA THR A 218 0.13 -0.06 6.05
C THR A 218 0.39 0.84 4.84
N ASN A 219 -0.63 1.08 4.02
CA ASN A 219 -0.65 2.04 2.90
C ASN A 219 -2.11 2.34 2.50
N ARG A 220 -2.29 3.23 1.53
CA ARG A 220 -3.60 3.56 0.93
C ARG A 220 -3.64 3.27 -0.57
N ASP A 221 -2.81 2.39 -1.07
CA ASP A 221 -2.75 2.08 -2.49
C ASP A 221 -4.11 1.57 -2.98
N ALA A 222 -4.67 2.24 -3.97
CA ALA A 222 -5.98 1.90 -4.52
C ALA A 222 -5.94 0.56 -5.26
N VAL A 223 -4.85 0.33 -5.97
CA VAL A 223 -4.60 -0.85 -6.80
C VAL A 223 -3.26 -1.49 -6.47
N THR A 224 -3.14 -2.77 -6.80
CA THR A 224 -1.91 -3.55 -6.68
C THR A 224 -1.80 -4.51 -7.86
N HIS A 225 -0.59 -4.99 -8.15
CA HIS A 225 -0.32 -5.94 -9.22
C HIS A 225 -0.02 -7.31 -8.60
N LEU A 226 -1.02 -8.20 -8.61
CA LEU A 226 -0.85 -9.60 -8.19
C LEU A 226 -0.51 -10.50 -9.38
N THR A 227 -0.92 -10.07 -10.57
CA THR A 227 -0.62 -10.70 -11.86
C THR A 227 -0.30 -9.60 -12.86
N ASP A 228 0.29 -9.97 -13.98
CA ASP A 228 0.56 -9.08 -15.12
C ASP A 228 -0.65 -8.83 -16.02
N ALA A 229 -1.75 -9.57 -15.80
CA ALA A 229 -2.93 -9.54 -16.65
C ALA A 229 -3.89 -8.38 -16.34
N GLN A 230 -3.95 -7.92 -15.09
CA GLN A 230 -4.87 -6.86 -14.66
C GLN A 230 -4.45 -6.21 -13.34
N GLU A 231 -5.01 -5.03 -13.06
CA GLU A 231 -4.94 -4.39 -11.75
C GLU A 231 -5.91 -5.05 -10.76
N TRP A 232 -5.49 -5.12 -9.50
CA TRP A 232 -6.26 -5.68 -8.39
C TRP A 232 -6.49 -4.61 -7.33
N ALA A 233 -7.57 -4.74 -6.57
CA ALA A 233 -7.84 -3.84 -5.45
C ALA A 233 -6.70 -3.89 -4.42
N GLY A 234 -6.10 -2.74 -4.13
CA GLY A 234 -5.00 -2.60 -3.18
C GLY A 234 -5.46 -2.51 -1.72
N GLY A 235 -4.50 -2.38 -0.81
CA GLY A 235 -4.75 -2.25 0.64
C GLY A 235 -5.64 -1.07 1.02
N GLY A 236 -5.63 -0.01 0.19
CA GLY A 236 -6.51 1.14 0.35
C GLY A 236 -7.99 0.81 0.34
N SER A 237 -8.40 -0.27 -0.35
CA SER A 237 -9.80 -0.73 -0.36
C SER A 237 -10.23 -1.25 1.02
N MET A 238 -9.37 -2.01 1.71
CA MET A 238 -9.59 -2.51 3.06
C MET A 238 -9.60 -1.37 4.08
N VAL A 239 -8.66 -0.45 3.96
CA VAL A 239 -8.59 0.77 4.76
C VAL A 239 -9.85 1.62 4.57
N GLY A 240 -10.32 1.77 3.34
CA GLY A 240 -11.55 2.50 3.01
C GLY A 240 -12.79 1.91 3.66
N ALA A 241 -12.90 0.59 3.75
CA ALA A 241 -14.03 -0.06 4.43
C ALA A 241 -14.04 0.23 5.94
N ILE A 242 -12.89 0.17 6.61
CA ILE A 242 -12.78 0.51 8.04
C ILE A 242 -13.00 2.01 8.27
N LEU A 243 -12.42 2.88 7.43
CA LEU A 243 -12.68 4.32 7.48
C LEU A 243 -14.17 4.63 7.31
N GLY A 244 -14.84 3.94 6.38
CA GLY A 244 -16.28 4.10 6.11
C GLY A 244 -17.14 3.79 7.33
N SER A 245 -16.78 2.77 8.12
CA SER A 245 -17.53 2.35 9.31
C SER A 245 -17.17 3.14 10.57
N THR A 246 -15.89 3.50 10.75
CA THR A 246 -15.40 4.19 11.96
C THR A 246 -15.48 5.70 11.88
N LYS A 247 -15.38 6.28 10.67
CA LYS A 247 -15.18 7.71 10.42
C LYS A 247 -13.89 8.27 11.05
N GLN A 248 -12.96 7.40 11.40
CA GLN A 248 -11.67 7.74 11.95
C GLN A 248 -10.59 7.60 10.89
N GLU A 249 -9.78 8.65 10.69
CA GLU A 249 -8.63 8.59 9.77
C GLU A 249 -7.53 7.69 10.36
N PRO A 250 -6.93 6.79 9.56
CA PRO A 250 -5.84 5.97 10.02
C PRO A 250 -4.53 6.74 10.11
N LEU A 251 -3.65 6.28 11.01
CA LEU A 251 -2.23 6.58 10.93
C LEU A 251 -1.62 5.78 9.78
N VAL A 252 -1.32 6.44 8.67
CA VAL A 252 -0.70 5.80 7.51
C VAL A 252 0.81 5.70 7.72
N VAL A 253 1.36 4.50 7.60
CA VAL A 253 2.80 4.26 7.80
C VAL A 253 3.58 4.04 6.51
N GLY A 254 2.90 3.65 5.43
CA GLY A 254 3.49 3.51 4.09
C GLY A 254 3.63 4.83 3.34
N LYS A 255 4.34 4.81 2.20
CA LYS A 255 4.42 5.92 1.26
C LYS A 255 3.01 6.37 0.83
N PRO A 256 2.73 7.64 0.65
CA PRO A 256 3.62 8.80 0.67
C PRO A 256 3.81 9.45 2.07
N SER A 257 3.42 8.79 3.18
CA SER A 257 3.65 9.29 4.53
C SER A 257 5.15 9.35 4.83
N THR A 258 5.62 10.45 5.39
CA THR A 258 7.05 10.64 5.74
C THR A 258 7.55 9.73 6.85
N PHE A 259 6.66 8.98 7.47
CA PHE A 259 6.97 8.17 8.64
C PHE A 259 8.22 7.26 8.47
N MET A 260 8.32 6.57 7.33
CA MET A 260 9.51 5.73 7.05
C MET A 260 10.75 6.59 6.81
N MET A 261 10.61 7.74 6.15
CA MET A 261 11.72 8.67 5.89
C MET A 261 12.29 9.23 7.20
N ASP A 262 11.43 9.71 8.07
CA ASP A 262 11.81 10.27 9.38
C ASP A 262 12.54 9.23 10.22
N TYR A 263 12.04 7.99 10.21
CA TYR A 263 12.68 6.87 10.88
C TYR A 263 14.08 6.57 10.31
N LEU A 264 14.23 6.51 8.99
CA LEU A 264 15.49 6.21 8.33
C LEU A 264 16.51 7.35 8.56
N ALA A 265 16.06 8.58 8.40
CA ALA A 265 16.92 9.75 8.64
C ALA A 265 17.46 9.77 10.09
N LYS A 266 16.58 9.54 11.08
CA LYS A 266 16.97 9.46 12.50
C LYS A 266 17.87 8.25 12.77
N LYS A 267 17.54 7.07 12.25
CA LYS A 267 18.28 5.82 12.48
C LYS A 267 19.71 5.87 11.97
N PHE A 268 19.91 6.47 10.81
CA PHE A 268 21.20 6.51 10.14
C PHE A 268 21.92 7.85 10.30
N GLY A 269 21.30 8.86 10.92
CA GLY A 269 21.86 10.19 11.09
C GLY A 269 22.04 10.92 9.76
N ILE A 270 21.10 10.72 8.80
CA ILE A 270 21.22 11.28 7.45
C ILE A 270 20.31 12.49 7.32
N THR A 271 20.83 13.56 6.71
CA THR A 271 20.03 14.72 6.31
C THR A 271 19.20 14.37 5.06
N THR A 272 17.91 14.67 5.04
CA THR A 272 17.01 14.31 3.94
C THR A 272 17.42 14.92 2.60
N SER A 273 18.03 16.13 2.59
CA SER A 273 18.58 16.75 1.37
C SER A 273 19.74 15.96 0.72
N GLN A 274 20.34 15.02 1.48
CA GLN A 274 21.39 14.10 0.98
C GLN A 274 20.82 12.74 0.54
N ILE A 275 19.51 12.64 0.43
CA ILE A 275 18.80 11.44 -0.01
C ILE A 275 18.22 11.67 -1.39
N CYS A 276 18.30 10.64 -2.24
CA CYS A 276 17.54 10.55 -3.47
C CYS A 276 16.51 9.42 -3.32
N MET A 277 15.21 9.74 -3.43
CA MET A 277 14.14 8.76 -3.56
C MET A 277 13.99 8.37 -5.02
N VAL A 278 14.13 7.09 -5.31
CA VAL A 278 13.96 6.49 -6.63
C VAL A 278 12.68 5.64 -6.63
N GLY A 279 11.75 5.96 -7.51
CA GLY A 279 10.48 5.26 -7.59
C GLY A 279 9.85 5.34 -8.97
N ASP A 280 8.82 4.55 -9.20
CA ASP A 280 8.10 4.48 -10.47
C ASP A 280 6.69 5.11 -10.42
N ARG A 281 6.25 5.54 -9.22
CA ARG A 281 4.92 6.14 -9.02
C ARG A 281 5.01 7.57 -8.51
N LEU A 282 4.21 8.43 -9.14
CA LEU A 282 4.12 9.85 -8.74
C LEU A 282 3.45 10.01 -7.36
N ASP A 283 2.30 9.38 -7.18
CA ASP A 283 1.42 9.54 -6.02
C ASP A 283 1.95 8.90 -4.72
N THR A 284 2.86 7.98 -4.80
CA THR A 284 3.47 7.30 -3.65
C THR A 284 4.94 7.67 -3.50
N ASP A 285 5.80 7.32 -4.46
CA ASP A 285 7.24 7.41 -4.32
C ASP A 285 7.76 8.84 -4.44
N ILE A 286 7.35 9.51 -5.51
CA ILE A 286 7.81 10.88 -5.75
C ILE A 286 7.26 11.80 -4.67
N LEU A 287 5.98 11.66 -4.36
CA LEU A 287 5.36 12.42 -3.28
C LEU A 287 5.99 12.10 -1.91
N PHE A 288 6.38 10.85 -1.64
CA PHE A 288 7.13 10.47 -0.43
C PHE A 288 8.48 11.18 -0.34
N GLY A 289 9.24 11.21 -1.44
CA GLY A 289 10.52 11.92 -1.50
C GLY A 289 10.34 13.43 -1.29
N GLN A 290 9.36 14.04 -1.97
CA GLN A 290 9.06 15.47 -1.84
C GLN A 290 8.60 15.84 -0.43
N ASN A 291 7.68 15.08 0.15
CA ASN A 291 7.22 15.30 1.52
C ASN A 291 8.35 15.17 2.55
N GLY A 292 9.32 14.27 2.28
CA GLY A 292 10.50 14.08 3.11
C GLY A 292 11.62 15.09 2.88
N GLY A 293 11.51 15.98 1.88
CA GLY A 293 12.56 16.95 1.53
C GLY A 293 13.78 16.32 0.86
N CYS A 294 13.59 15.23 0.11
CA CYS A 294 14.61 14.51 -0.62
C CYS A 294 14.65 14.94 -2.09
N LYS A 295 15.75 14.67 -2.78
CA LYS A 295 15.74 14.62 -4.23
C LYS A 295 14.91 13.45 -4.74
N THR A 296 14.31 13.59 -5.91
CA THR A 296 13.41 12.60 -6.48
C THR A 296 13.81 12.24 -7.90
N LEU A 297 13.87 10.94 -8.16
CA LEU A 297 14.10 10.38 -9.49
C LEU A 297 12.97 9.42 -9.85
N LEU A 298 12.19 9.76 -10.86
CA LEU A 298 11.18 8.87 -11.43
C LEU A 298 11.83 7.95 -12.46
N VAL A 299 11.57 6.64 -12.36
CA VAL A 299 11.89 5.67 -13.40
C VAL A 299 10.63 5.27 -14.15
N LEU A 300 10.71 5.18 -15.47
CA LEU A 300 9.58 4.85 -16.34
C LEU A 300 9.45 3.35 -16.59
N SER A 301 10.22 2.54 -15.88
CA SER A 301 10.20 1.07 -15.98
C SER A 301 9.00 0.41 -15.27
N GLY A 302 8.21 1.18 -14.52
CA GLY A 302 7.07 0.66 -13.75
C GLY A 302 5.72 1.23 -14.19
N VAL A 303 5.01 1.84 -13.25
CA VAL A 303 3.60 2.30 -13.43
C VAL A 303 3.50 3.58 -14.23
N THR A 304 4.34 4.59 -13.94
CA THR A 304 4.22 5.91 -14.56
C THR A 304 4.79 5.94 -15.96
N SER A 305 3.98 6.36 -16.94
CA SER A 305 4.41 6.62 -18.30
C SER A 305 4.80 8.10 -18.51
N VAL A 306 5.51 8.38 -19.62
CA VAL A 306 5.82 9.78 -20.02
C VAL A 306 4.54 10.60 -20.19
N GLN A 307 3.49 10.01 -20.76
CA GLN A 307 2.20 10.69 -20.94
C GLN A 307 1.57 11.07 -19.59
N MET A 308 1.64 10.19 -18.60
CA MET A 308 1.15 10.48 -17.25
C MET A 308 1.97 11.58 -16.58
N LEU A 309 3.30 11.54 -16.70
CA LEU A 309 4.20 12.58 -16.16
C LEU A 309 3.90 13.95 -16.77
N GLN A 310 3.71 14.00 -18.08
CA GLN A 310 3.48 15.23 -18.83
C GLN A 310 2.02 15.67 -18.90
N SER A 311 1.09 14.93 -18.27
CA SER A 311 -0.32 15.28 -18.25
C SER A 311 -0.53 16.64 -17.59
N PRO A 312 -1.38 17.52 -18.16
CA PRO A 312 -1.74 18.78 -17.53
C PRO A 312 -2.44 18.61 -16.18
N ASP A 313 -3.02 17.43 -15.92
CA ASP A 313 -3.67 17.09 -14.65
C ASP A 313 -2.66 16.62 -13.60
N ASN A 314 -1.41 16.35 -13.99
CA ASN A 314 -0.37 15.92 -13.06
C ASN A 314 0.26 17.12 -12.34
N SER A 315 0.06 17.20 -11.04
CA SER A 315 0.66 18.22 -10.17
C SER A 315 1.97 17.80 -9.49
N ILE A 316 2.37 16.52 -9.63
CA ILE A 316 3.54 15.95 -8.96
C ILE A 316 4.68 15.86 -9.96
N GLN A 317 5.67 16.75 -9.82
CA GLN A 317 6.81 16.82 -10.71
C GLN A 317 8.08 16.35 -9.97
N PRO A 318 8.71 15.21 -10.36
CA PRO A 318 10.00 14.80 -9.80
C PRO A 318 11.10 15.77 -10.21
N ASP A 319 12.21 15.82 -9.45
CA ASP A 319 13.39 16.60 -9.86
C ASP A 319 13.96 16.08 -11.20
N PHE A 320 14.03 14.75 -11.32
CA PHE A 320 14.54 14.06 -12.51
C PHE A 320 13.66 12.87 -12.89
N TYR A 321 13.74 12.48 -14.16
CA TYR A 321 13.20 11.20 -14.65
C TYR A 321 14.15 10.53 -15.63
N THR A 322 14.08 9.21 -15.71
CA THR A 322 14.83 8.38 -16.67
C THR A 322 14.01 7.14 -17.03
N ASN A 323 14.43 6.37 -18.04
CA ASN A 323 13.68 5.19 -18.44
C ASN A 323 13.74 4.10 -17.38
N GLN A 324 14.93 3.84 -16.85
CA GLN A 324 15.16 2.81 -15.83
C GLN A 324 16.42 3.13 -15.01
N ILE A 325 16.58 2.52 -13.86
CA ILE A 325 17.71 2.84 -12.98
C ILE A 325 19.06 2.45 -13.59
N SER A 326 19.11 1.46 -14.48
CA SER A 326 20.35 1.07 -15.17
C SER A 326 20.86 2.12 -16.17
N ASP A 327 20.09 3.15 -16.47
CA ASP A 327 20.59 4.32 -17.22
C ASP A 327 21.79 4.98 -16.49
N PHE A 328 21.96 4.78 -15.19
CA PHE A 328 23.13 5.21 -14.43
C PHE A 328 24.45 4.62 -14.94
N LEU A 329 24.41 3.53 -15.66
CA LEU A 329 25.60 2.90 -16.24
C LEU A 329 26.09 3.61 -17.51
N THR A 330 25.20 4.35 -18.18
CA THR A 330 25.43 4.93 -19.51
C THR A 330 25.40 6.44 -19.54
N LEU A 331 24.61 7.07 -18.68
CA LEU A 331 24.50 8.52 -18.59
C LEU A 331 25.67 9.07 -17.76
N LYS A 332 26.80 9.32 -18.41
CA LYS A 332 27.97 10.00 -17.83
C LYS A 332 28.00 11.44 -18.29
N ALA A 333 28.63 12.32 -17.48
CA ALA A 333 28.93 13.68 -17.90
C ALA A 333 29.59 13.65 -19.29
N ALA A 334 29.08 14.46 -20.21
CA ALA A 334 29.77 14.64 -21.47
C ALA A 334 31.20 15.12 -21.15
N THR A 335 32.20 14.29 -21.45
CA THR A 335 33.60 14.71 -21.37
C THR A 335 33.76 15.86 -22.34
N VAL A 336 33.86 17.07 -21.78
CA VAL A 336 34.23 18.30 -22.54
C VAL A 336 35.68 18.21 -22.98
#